data_0f5c0f0d2a8f73c997e3a717159a3c31
#
_entry.id   0f5c0f0d2a8f73c997e3a717159a3c31
#
_cell.length_a   1.000
_cell.length_b   1.000
_cell.length_c   1.000
_cell.angle_alpha   90.00
_cell.angle_beta   90.00
_cell.angle_gamma   90.00
#
_symmetry.space_group_name_H-M   'P 1'
#
loop_
_entity.id
_entity.type
_entity.pdbx_description
1 polymer ?
#
loop_
_entity_poly.entity_id
_entity_poly.type
_entity_poly.pdbx_seq_one_letter_code
_entity_poly.pdbx_strand_id
1 'polypeptide(L)'
;MPTFCRHNRLEANCPICSRKAKAGAITPPRPARRPESRAVSTPSKRRPSSRAAGDLRVRRLARAADDGYENDLLPGMRATVEAAHLADELAFSAARLDQLRAAPPGLYADVVALDDPEEQTWLAFQIAYISPREGDDPFAEIDRARTTWASGELPDLESVELGPRTAHDPSRGTKTLEAYRAWAARAGSQAAGLRGDEAWTPQRRFDRAFERLAMRGFGRGPRSELLVLLGTLGVFDMQPWSPHLGDAMDPTTIAAKRIFGIGDAINLQRRASDLAATLGVPMEALDLALLNWSRGEGERITGGARDVEYADRATALRHQLRAEPESDADDDSD
;
A
#
# COMPACT_ATOMS: atom_id res chain seq x y z
N MET A 1 22.65 38.77 18.77
CA MET A 1 21.58 38.31 17.86
C MET A 1 21.79 36.83 17.62
N PRO A 2 20.74 36.01 17.63
CA PRO A 2 20.88 34.59 17.35
C PRO A 2 21.27 34.36 15.89
N THR A 3 22.38 33.66 15.65
CA THR A 3 22.91 33.35 14.32
C THR A 3 22.39 31.99 13.83
N PHE A 4 21.90 31.97 12.58
CA PHE A 4 21.50 30.75 11.91
C PHE A 4 22.65 30.15 11.10
N CYS A 5 22.89 28.87 11.23
CA CYS A 5 23.90 28.16 10.45
C CYS A 5 23.41 27.78 9.04
N ARG A 6 24.34 27.40 8.16
CA ARG A 6 24.03 26.93 6.78
C ARG A 6 23.04 25.77 6.67
N HIS A 7 22.68 25.14 7.79
CA HIS A 7 21.68 24.07 7.87
C HIS A 7 20.31 24.59 8.29
N ASN A 8 20.06 25.90 8.21
CA ASN A 8 18.84 26.62 8.55
C ASN A 8 18.32 26.33 9.98
N ARG A 9 19.26 26.19 10.94
CA ARG A 9 18.96 26.01 12.37
C ARG A 9 19.79 27.01 13.19
N LEU A 10 19.30 27.37 14.36
CA LEU A 10 20.12 28.14 15.33
C LEU A 10 21.43 27.39 15.59
N GLU A 11 22.55 28.05 15.47
CA GLU A 11 23.88 27.46 15.54
C GLU A 11 24.12 26.66 16.84
N ALA A 12 23.57 27.12 17.96
CA ALA A 12 23.58 26.42 19.24
C ALA A 12 22.80 25.10 19.25
N ASN A 13 21.80 24.98 18.41
CA ASN A 13 20.90 23.82 18.34
C ASN A 13 21.13 22.92 17.10
N CYS A 14 22.18 23.21 16.32
CA CYS A 14 22.55 22.42 15.16
C CYS A 14 23.45 21.26 15.57
N PRO A 15 23.03 19.98 15.41
CA PRO A 15 23.81 18.81 15.83
C PRO A 15 25.16 18.68 15.10
N ILE A 16 25.31 19.31 13.94
CA ILE A 16 26.53 19.30 13.15
C ILE A 16 27.47 20.47 13.58
N CYS A 17 26.91 21.66 13.78
CA CYS A 17 27.71 22.83 14.15
C CYS A 17 28.09 22.84 15.63
N SER A 18 27.20 22.37 16.53
CA SER A 18 27.48 22.27 17.96
C SER A 18 28.55 21.22 18.31
N ARG A 19 28.75 20.19 17.50
CA ARG A 19 29.83 19.21 17.65
C ARG A 19 31.22 19.84 17.33
N LYS A 20 31.30 20.75 16.35
CA LYS A 20 32.55 21.48 16.03
C LYS A 20 32.98 22.45 17.15
N ALA A 21 32.01 23.09 17.79
CA ALA A 21 32.29 24.00 18.91
C ALA A 21 32.82 23.26 20.15
N LYS A 22 32.42 22.01 20.39
CA LYS A 22 32.90 21.15 21.49
C LYS A 22 34.25 20.49 21.23
N ALA A 23 34.70 20.38 19.99
CA ALA A 23 35.98 19.76 19.61
C ALA A 23 37.19 20.71 19.78
N GLY A 24 36.97 22.01 20.08
CA GLY A 24 38.00 23.01 20.29
C GLY A 24 38.47 23.23 21.75
N ALA A 25 37.91 22.52 22.71
CA ALA A 25 38.34 22.62 24.12
C ALA A 25 39.42 21.56 24.41
N ILE A 26 40.65 22.00 24.48
CA ILE A 26 41.83 21.18 24.78
C ILE A 26 41.72 20.68 26.23
N THR A 27 41.57 19.38 26.42
CA THR A 27 41.65 18.70 27.72
C THR A 27 43.09 18.24 27.94
N PRO A 28 43.72 18.51 29.14
CA PRO A 28 45.09 18.09 29.42
C PRO A 28 45.21 16.55 29.52
N PRO A 29 46.41 15.97 29.24
CA PRO A 29 46.59 14.51 29.17
C PRO A 29 46.55 13.87 30.57
N ARG A 30 45.80 12.79 30.67
CA ARG A 30 45.71 11.93 31.85
C ARG A 30 46.91 10.98 31.90
N PRO A 31 47.52 10.75 33.08
CA PRO A 31 48.73 9.92 33.18
C PRO A 31 48.47 8.44 32.90
N ALA A 32 49.45 7.82 32.27
CA ALA A 32 49.46 6.43 31.85
C ALA A 32 49.38 5.44 33.02
N ARG A 33 48.41 4.54 33.03
CA ARG A 33 48.37 3.34 33.89
C ARG A 33 49.16 2.23 33.26
N ARG A 34 50.04 1.63 34.06
CA ARG A 34 50.90 0.48 33.83
C ARG A 34 50.11 -0.77 33.50
N PRO A 35 50.58 -1.68 32.63
CA PRO A 35 49.86 -2.87 32.25
C PRO A 35 49.98 -3.97 33.32
N GLU A 36 48.83 -4.45 33.79
CA GLU A 36 48.78 -5.72 34.55
C GLU A 36 48.36 -6.88 33.64
N SER A 37 48.98 -8.00 33.96
CA SER A 37 49.12 -9.27 33.28
C SER A 37 47.77 -9.90 32.81
N ARG A 38 47.85 -10.42 31.64
CA ARG A 38 47.05 -11.28 30.82
C ARG A 38 46.58 -12.54 31.59
N ALA A 39 45.29 -12.68 31.84
CA ALA A 39 44.64 -13.95 32.09
C ALA A 39 43.95 -14.42 30.75
N VAL A 40 44.38 -15.61 30.32
CA VAL A 40 43.84 -16.31 29.16
C VAL A 40 42.45 -16.81 29.49
N SER A 41 41.41 -16.24 28.90
CA SER A 41 40.05 -16.77 28.93
C SER A 41 39.74 -17.51 27.63
N THR A 42 39.47 -18.79 27.76
CA THR A 42 39.00 -19.72 26.73
C THR A 42 37.79 -19.19 25.94
N PRO A 43 37.68 -19.45 24.62
CA PRO A 43 36.54 -19.00 23.83
C PRO A 43 35.28 -19.80 24.19
N SER A 44 34.33 -19.15 24.82
CA SER A 44 32.98 -19.65 24.99
C SER A 44 32.34 -19.82 23.61
N LYS A 45 31.98 -21.04 23.25
CA LYS A 45 31.18 -21.41 22.10
C LYS A 45 29.82 -20.67 22.20
N ARG A 46 29.67 -19.57 21.45
CA ARG A 46 28.36 -18.97 21.17
C ARG A 46 27.52 -20.01 20.44
N ARG A 47 26.49 -20.53 21.09
CA ARG A 47 25.39 -21.25 20.45
C ARG A 47 24.80 -20.34 19.37
N PRO A 48 24.66 -20.78 18.11
CA PRO A 48 23.90 -20.03 17.13
C PRO A 48 22.43 -20.02 17.63
N SER A 49 21.89 -18.83 17.89
CA SER A 49 20.45 -18.66 18.04
C SER A 49 19.84 -18.98 16.69
N SER A 50 19.06 -20.07 16.64
CA SER A 50 18.18 -20.38 15.52
C SER A 50 17.04 -19.34 15.50
N ARG A 51 17.35 -18.14 15.04
CA ARG A 51 16.33 -17.32 14.40
C ARG A 51 16.08 -18.01 13.07
N ALA A 52 14.90 -18.59 12.94
CA ALA A 52 14.35 -18.92 11.64
C ALA A 52 14.49 -17.66 10.77
N ALA A 53 15.50 -17.66 9.91
CA ALA A 53 15.59 -16.71 8.81
C ALA A 53 14.42 -17.09 7.91
N GLY A 54 13.28 -16.43 8.12
CA GLY A 54 12.25 -16.33 7.09
C GLY A 54 13.01 -15.85 5.85
N ASP A 55 13.04 -16.71 4.85
CA ASP A 55 13.72 -16.47 3.57
C ASP A 55 13.00 -15.26 2.93
N LEU A 56 13.44 -14.06 3.29
CA LEU A 56 13.07 -12.84 2.61
C LEU A 56 13.74 -12.92 1.23
N ARG A 57 13.17 -13.76 0.36
CA ARG A 57 13.42 -13.68 -1.06
C ARG A 57 12.95 -12.31 -1.52
N VAL A 58 13.86 -11.35 -1.53
CA VAL A 58 13.71 -10.16 -2.35
C VAL A 58 13.67 -10.66 -3.79
N ARG A 59 12.49 -11.01 -4.27
CA ARG A 59 12.26 -11.23 -5.70
C ARG A 59 12.56 -9.90 -6.37
N ARG A 60 13.76 -9.76 -6.91
CA ARG A 60 14.01 -8.75 -7.93
C ARG A 60 13.14 -9.18 -9.11
N LEU A 61 12.07 -8.46 -9.38
CA LEU A 61 11.39 -8.55 -10.68
C LEU A 61 12.49 -8.38 -11.73
N ALA A 62 12.74 -9.42 -12.50
CA ALA A 62 13.60 -9.32 -13.65
C ALA A 62 12.98 -8.23 -14.55
N ARG A 63 13.74 -7.20 -14.88
CA ARG A 63 13.30 -6.23 -15.88
C ARG A 63 13.20 -6.96 -17.20
N ALA A 64 12.13 -6.72 -17.94
CA ALA A 64 12.07 -7.10 -19.34
C ALA A 64 13.23 -6.42 -20.11
N ALA A 65 13.66 -7.03 -21.20
CA ALA A 65 14.68 -6.44 -22.06
C ALA A 65 14.19 -5.07 -22.56
N ASP A 66 15.10 -4.10 -22.59
CA ASP A 66 14.82 -2.78 -23.17
C ASP A 66 14.63 -2.97 -24.68
N ASP A 67 13.43 -2.70 -25.18
CA ASP A 67 13.04 -2.77 -26.58
C ASP A 67 12.88 -1.38 -27.23
N GLY A 68 13.31 -0.33 -26.51
CA GLY A 68 13.19 1.05 -26.95
C GLY A 68 11.83 1.68 -26.69
N TYR A 69 10.97 1.06 -25.88
CA TYR A 69 9.68 1.65 -25.53
C TYR A 69 9.83 2.99 -24.85
N GLU A 70 9.10 3.99 -25.35
CA GLU A 70 9.04 5.34 -24.79
C GLU A 70 7.59 5.85 -24.75
N ASN A 71 7.18 6.35 -23.57
CA ASN A 71 5.87 6.94 -23.37
C ASN A 71 5.94 8.04 -22.29
N ASP A 72 5.40 9.23 -22.57
CA ASP A 72 5.44 10.38 -21.67
C ASP A 72 4.67 10.14 -20.34
N LEU A 73 3.65 9.27 -20.36
CA LEU A 73 2.91 8.89 -19.18
C LEU A 73 3.69 7.90 -18.30
N LEU A 74 4.61 7.13 -18.91
CA LEU A 74 5.34 6.03 -18.28
C LEU A 74 6.87 6.19 -18.46
N PRO A 75 7.46 7.33 -18.11
CA PRO A 75 8.85 7.65 -18.47
C PRO A 75 9.91 6.74 -17.83
N GLY A 76 9.54 5.92 -16.86
CA GLY A 76 10.43 4.94 -16.23
C GLY A 76 10.39 3.55 -16.86
N MET A 77 9.48 3.30 -17.81
CA MET A 77 9.38 2.06 -18.55
C MET A 77 10.25 2.07 -19.80
N ARG A 78 10.79 0.91 -20.17
CA ARG A 78 11.67 0.72 -21.32
C ARG A 78 11.33 -0.53 -22.12
N ALA A 79 10.26 -1.21 -21.78
CA ALA A 79 9.83 -2.44 -22.44
C ALA A 79 8.32 -2.40 -22.70
N THR A 80 7.94 -2.68 -23.95
CA THR A 80 6.54 -2.73 -24.39
C THR A 80 5.72 -3.70 -23.56
N VAL A 81 6.29 -4.88 -23.24
CA VAL A 81 5.62 -5.90 -22.43
C VAL A 81 5.32 -5.42 -21.00
N GLU A 82 6.19 -4.60 -20.38
CA GLU A 82 5.93 -4.03 -19.06
C GLU A 82 4.76 -3.02 -19.11
N ALA A 83 4.66 -2.23 -20.18
CA ALA A 83 3.58 -1.28 -20.38
C ALA A 83 2.25 -1.99 -20.72
N ALA A 84 2.29 -3.04 -21.53
CA ALA A 84 1.13 -3.90 -21.80
C ALA A 84 0.59 -4.55 -20.52
N HIS A 85 1.49 -5.09 -19.69
CA HIS A 85 1.10 -5.64 -18.38
C HIS A 85 0.45 -4.58 -17.47
N LEU A 86 0.96 -3.33 -17.46
CA LEU A 86 0.31 -2.26 -16.71
C LEU A 86 -1.09 -1.94 -17.25
N ALA A 87 -1.26 -1.92 -18.57
CA ALA A 87 -2.58 -1.73 -19.19
C ALA A 87 -3.58 -2.80 -18.75
N ASP A 88 -3.14 -4.06 -18.69
CA ASP A 88 -3.97 -5.18 -18.25
C ASP A 88 -4.38 -5.05 -16.78
N GLU A 89 -3.45 -4.66 -15.91
CA GLU A 89 -3.75 -4.50 -14.50
C GLU A 89 -4.64 -3.27 -14.23
N LEU A 90 -4.50 -2.20 -15.00
CA LEU A 90 -5.41 -1.05 -14.96
C LEU A 90 -6.82 -1.43 -15.42
N ALA A 91 -6.93 -2.18 -16.52
CA ALA A 91 -8.20 -2.67 -17.05
C ALA A 91 -8.91 -3.58 -16.06
N PHE A 92 -8.20 -4.57 -15.52
CA PHE A 92 -8.71 -5.48 -14.50
C PHE A 92 -9.19 -4.73 -13.25
N SER A 93 -8.36 -3.83 -12.71
CA SER A 93 -8.70 -3.11 -11.47
C SER A 93 -9.91 -2.19 -11.66
N ALA A 94 -10.05 -1.55 -12.83
CA ALA A 94 -11.22 -0.76 -13.15
C ALA A 94 -12.48 -1.61 -13.30
N ALA A 95 -12.40 -2.76 -14.01
CA ALA A 95 -13.53 -3.67 -14.18
C ALA A 95 -13.95 -4.32 -12.85
N ARG A 96 -13.01 -4.61 -11.95
CA ARG A 96 -13.32 -5.01 -10.56
C ARG A 96 -14.18 -3.96 -9.85
N LEU A 97 -13.86 -2.69 -9.96
CA LEU A 97 -14.65 -1.61 -9.35
C LEU A 97 -16.06 -1.54 -9.96
N ASP A 98 -16.18 -1.74 -11.28
CA ASP A 98 -17.48 -1.79 -11.94
C ASP A 98 -18.31 -2.98 -11.42
N GLN A 99 -17.69 -4.15 -11.23
CA GLN A 99 -18.35 -5.29 -10.61
C GLN A 99 -18.82 -4.99 -9.19
N LEU A 100 -17.96 -4.37 -8.35
CA LEU A 100 -18.32 -4.00 -6.98
C LEU A 100 -19.50 -3.01 -6.92
N ARG A 101 -19.65 -2.13 -7.92
CA ARG A 101 -20.78 -1.19 -8.01
C ARG A 101 -22.06 -1.85 -8.49
N ALA A 102 -21.95 -2.73 -9.48
CA ALA A 102 -23.12 -3.31 -10.17
C ALA A 102 -23.65 -4.58 -9.49
N ALA A 103 -22.74 -5.47 -9.08
CA ALA A 103 -23.05 -6.78 -8.51
C ALA A 103 -21.93 -7.23 -7.57
N PRO A 104 -21.84 -6.65 -6.37
CA PRO A 104 -20.76 -6.97 -5.43
C PRO A 104 -20.76 -8.45 -5.05
N PRO A 105 -19.63 -9.18 -5.18
CA PRO A 105 -19.58 -10.60 -4.87
C PRO A 105 -19.34 -10.87 -3.38
N GLY A 106 -19.84 -12.01 -2.86
CA GLY A 106 -19.55 -12.53 -1.53
C GLY A 106 -19.80 -11.52 -0.41
N LEU A 107 -18.87 -11.35 0.53
CA LEU A 107 -19.04 -10.46 1.66
C LEU A 107 -19.19 -8.97 1.27
N TYR A 108 -18.86 -8.56 0.07
CA TYR A 108 -19.17 -7.21 -0.40
C TYR A 108 -20.67 -7.00 -0.58
N ALA A 109 -21.40 -8.04 -1.02
CA ALA A 109 -22.86 -8.00 -1.06
C ALA A 109 -23.45 -7.91 0.36
N ASP A 110 -22.86 -8.62 1.33
CA ASP A 110 -23.27 -8.54 2.72
C ASP A 110 -23.11 -7.11 3.26
N VAL A 111 -21.99 -6.42 2.93
CA VAL A 111 -21.80 -5.01 3.33
C VAL A 111 -22.96 -4.14 2.83
N VAL A 112 -23.34 -4.31 1.56
CA VAL A 112 -24.45 -3.51 0.96
C VAL A 112 -25.81 -3.88 1.54
N ALA A 113 -26.00 -5.14 1.94
CA ALA A 113 -27.27 -5.62 2.51
C ALA A 113 -27.52 -5.17 3.97
N LEU A 114 -26.48 -4.71 4.67
CA LEU A 114 -26.63 -4.18 6.03
C LEU A 114 -27.25 -2.77 6.00
N ASP A 115 -28.18 -2.47 6.90
CA ASP A 115 -28.81 -1.16 7.02
C ASP A 115 -28.03 -0.20 7.93
N ASP A 116 -27.25 -0.74 8.88
CA ASP A 116 -26.47 0.05 9.84
C ASP A 116 -25.11 0.44 9.30
N PRO A 117 -24.80 1.73 9.11
CA PRO A 117 -23.49 2.19 8.66
C PRO A 117 -22.31 1.76 9.56
N GLU A 118 -22.54 1.51 10.86
CA GLU A 118 -21.50 1.02 11.76
C GLU A 118 -21.17 -0.43 11.45
N GLU A 119 -22.15 -1.29 11.21
CA GLU A 119 -21.94 -2.68 10.81
C GLU A 119 -21.36 -2.79 9.39
N GLN A 120 -21.86 -1.98 8.44
CA GLN A 120 -21.30 -1.89 7.09
C GLN A 120 -19.80 -1.55 7.13
N THR A 121 -19.45 -0.53 7.90
CA THR A 121 -18.06 -0.06 8.04
C THR A 121 -17.20 -1.10 8.71
N TRP A 122 -17.72 -1.78 9.75
CA TRP A 122 -16.96 -2.80 10.45
C TRP A 122 -16.69 -4.02 9.58
N LEU A 123 -17.67 -4.49 8.83
CA LEU A 123 -17.47 -5.60 7.90
C LEU A 123 -16.48 -5.23 6.78
N ALA A 124 -16.62 -4.03 6.19
CA ALA A 124 -15.66 -3.54 5.20
C ALA A 124 -14.24 -3.41 5.77
N PHE A 125 -14.11 -2.98 7.04
CA PHE A 125 -12.83 -2.93 7.73
C PHE A 125 -12.23 -4.34 7.92
N GLN A 126 -13.02 -5.32 8.34
CA GLN A 126 -12.55 -6.71 8.48
C GLN A 126 -12.07 -7.27 7.14
N ILE A 127 -12.82 -7.01 6.06
CA ILE A 127 -12.42 -7.41 4.69
C ILE A 127 -11.09 -6.78 4.30
N ALA A 128 -10.91 -5.47 4.50
CA ALA A 128 -9.66 -4.79 4.16
C ALA A 128 -8.49 -5.17 5.09
N TYR A 129 -8.78 -5.49 6.36
CA TYR A 129 -7.77 -5.83 7.37
C TYR A 129 -7.23 -7.25 7.23
N ILE A 130 -8.11 -8.22 6.98
CA ILE A 130 -7.76 -9.64 6.81
C ILE A 130 -7.30 -9.90 5.38
N SER A 131 -7.92 -9.25 4.40
CA SER A 131 -7.81 -9.38 2.95
C SER A 131 -8.42 -10.69 2.42
N PRO A 132 -9.22 -10.62 1.35
CA PRO A 132 -9.66 -11.82 0.63
C PRO A 132 -8.46 -12.63 0.13
N ARG A 133 -8.60 -13.95 0.14
CA ARG A 133 -7.62 -14.87 -0.42
C ARG A 133 -7.80 -15.02 -1.93
N GLU A 134 -6.82 -15.60 -2.58
CA GLU A 134 -7.00 -16.07 -3.96
C GLU A 134 -7.58 -17.50 -3.92
N GLY A 135 -8.38 -17.85 -4.93
CA GLY A 135 -8.99 -19.19 -5.09
C GLY A 135 -10.51 -19.16 -5.08
N ASP A 136 -11.13 -20.34 -4.92
CA ASP A 136 -12.56 -20.54 -5.14
C ASP A 136 -13.46 -19.88 -4.10
N ASP A 137 -13.02 -19.73 -2.88
CA ASP A 137 -13.75 -19.01 -1.82
C ASP A 137 -12.87 -17.98 -1.14
N PRO A 138 -12.76 -16.77 -1.74
CA PRO A 138 -11.86 -15.72 -1.21
C PRO A 138 -12.26 -15.22 0.17
N PHE A 139 -13.51 -15.37 0.58
CA PHE A 139 -14.04 -14.78 1.81
C PHE A 139 -14.23 -15.77 2.96
N ALA A 140 -14.05 -17.08 2.74
CA ALA A 140 -14.33 -18.12 3.74
C ALA A 140 -13.65 -17.83 5.10
N GLU A 141 -12.40 -17.43 5.08
CA GLU A 141 -11.64 -17.14 6.30
C GLU A 141 -12.13 -15.87 7.01
N ILE A 142 -12.55 -14.87 6.25
CA ILE A 142 -13.11 -13.62 6.79
C ILE A 142 -14.49 -13.90 7.38
N ASP A 143 -15.31 -14.66 6.69
CA ASP A 143 -16.67 -15.04 7.15
C ASP A 143 -16.62 -15.84 8.44
N ARG A 144 -15.66 -16.78 8.54
CA ARG A 144 -15.44 -17.57 9.76
C ARG A 144 -15.04 -16.74 10.97
N ALA A 145 -14.22 -15.72 10.76
CA ALA A 145 -13.65 -14.88 11.83
C ALA A 145 -14.46 -13.62 12.12
N ARG A 146 -15.44 -13.28 11.26
CA ARG A 146 -16.16 -12.01 11.38
C ARG A 146 -16.91 -11.86 12.69
N THR A 147 -16.91 -10.66 13.19
CA THR A 147 -17.68 -10.22 14.36
C THR A 147 -18.54 -9.03 13.98
N THR A 148 -19.57 -8.73 14.80
CA THR A 148 -20.38 -7.53 14.64
C THR A 148 -19.78 -6.35 15.41
N TRP A 149 -20.05 -5.14 14.94
CA TRP A 149 -19.64 -3.93 15.67
C TRP A 149 -20.35 -3.83 17.02
N ALA A 150 -21.64 -4.15 17.03
CA ALA A 150 -22.49 -4.07 18.21
C ALA A 150 -22.06 -5.03 19.33
N SER A 151 -21.50 -6.21 18.99
CA SER A 151 -21.02 -7.16 20.00
C SER A 151 -19.85 -6.64 20.85
N GLY A 152 -19.07 -5.72 20.31
CA GLY A 152 -17.84 -5.26 20.94
C GLY A 152 -16.67 -6.25 20.83
N GLU A 153 -16.89 -7.45 20.32
CA GLU A 153 -15.89 -8.49 20.16
C GLU A 153 -14.91 -8.17 19.01
N LEU A 154 -13.69 -8.64 19.17
CA LEU A 154 -12.68 -8.60 18.12
C LEU A 154 -12.61 -9.95 17.41
N PRO A 155 -12.35 -9.99 16.09
CA PRO A 155 -12.15 -11.24 15.38
C PRO A 155 -10.94 -12.00 15.95
N ASP A 156 -11.12 -13.31 16.14
CA ASP A 156 -10.01 -14.21 16.47
C ASP A 156 -9.28 -14.60 15.17
N LEU A 157 -8.04 -14.15 15.04
CA LEU A 157 -7.22 -14.34 13.85
C LEU A 157 -6.07 -15.33 14.03
N GLU A 158 -5.99 -16.06 15.17
CA GLU A 158 -4.89 -16.99 15.42
C GLU A 158 -4.85 -18.16 14.42
N SER A 159 -6.03 -18.60 13.97
CA SER A 159 -6.19 -19.72 13.03
C SER A 159 -6.65 -19.31 11.63
N VAL A 160 -6.64 -18.01 11.33
CA VAL A 160 -7.14 -17.47 10.05
C VAL A 160 -6.04 -17.41 9.01
N GLU A 161 -6.28 -17.98 7.84
CA GLU A 161 -5.38 -17.80 6.70
C GLU A 161 -5.62 -16.44 6.05
N LEU A 162 -4.59 -15.61 6.13
CA LEU A 162 -4.65 -14.21 5.72
C LEU A 162 -4.47 -14.04 4.20
N GLY A 163 -5.19 -13.11 3.61
CA GLY A 163 -5.00 -12.77 2.21
C GLY A 163 -3.75 -11.93 1.94
N PRO A 164 -3.39 -11.73 0.66
CA PRO A 164 -2.10 -11.15 0.24
C PRO A 164 -1.93 -9.66 0.58
N ARG A 165 -3.01 -8.94 0.89
CA ARG A 165 -3.00 -7.52 1.27
C ARG A 165 -3.31 -7.28 2.75
N THR A 166 -3.24 -8.30 3.57
CA THR A 166 -3.58 -8.20 4.99
C THR A 166 -2.80 -7.11 5.71
N ALA A 167 -3.46 -6.43 6.65
CA ALA A 167 -2.83 -5.56 7.62
C ALA A 167 -2.53 -6.28 8.94
N HIS A 168 -3.01 -7.50 9.10
CA HIS A 168 -2.78 -8.24 10.34
C HIS A 168 -1.33 -8.69 10.45
N ASP A 169 -0.72 -8.36 11.57
CA ASP A 169 0.60 -8.82 11.99
C ASP A 169 0.44 -9.70 13.24
N PRO A 170 0.61 -11.03 13.13
CA PRO A 170 0.46 -11.95 14.25
C PRO A 170 1.34 -11.59 15.45
N SER A 171 2.51 -10.99 15.23
CA SER A 171 3.41 -10.55 16.31
C SER A 171 2.83 -9.42 17.17
N ARG A 172 1.83 -8.71 16.64
CA ARG A 172 1.12 -7.62 17.31
C ARG A 172 -0.19 -8.04 17.93
N GLY A 173 -0.70 -9.23 17.59
CA GLY A 173 -2.01 -9.71 18.04
C GLY A 173 -3.13 -8.72 17.71
N THR A 174 -4.01 -8.44 18.64
CA THR A 174 -5.20 -7.60 18.48
C THR A 174 -4.95 -6.08 18.52
N LYS A 175 -3.74 -5.62 18.79
CA LYS A 175 -3.42 -4.20 19.04
C LYS A 175 -3.89 -3.22 17.96
N THR A 176 -3.90 -3.64 16.70
CA THR A 176 -4.39 -2.79 15.60
C THR A 176 -5.91 -2.70 15.61
N LEU A 177 -6.61 -3.80 15.88
CA LEU A 177 -8.06 -3.87 16.03
C LEU A 177 -8.53 -3.01 17.22
N GLU A 178 -7.85 -3.12 18.36
CA GLU A 178 -8.10 -2.28 19.56
C GLU A 178 -7.88 -0.79 19.25
N ALA A 179 -6.81 -0.47 18.51
CA ALA A 179 -6.53 0.91 18.10
C ALA A 179 -7.61 1.47 17.18
N TYR A 180 -8.16 0.65 16.26
CA TYR A 180 -9.28 1.04 15.41
C TYR A 180 -10.54 1.33 16.24
N ARG A 181 -10.92 0.43 17.16
CA ARG A 181 -12.06 0.68 18.06
C ARG A 181 -11.86 1.92 18.92
N ALA A 182 -10.68 2.14 19.46
CA ALA A 182 -10.36 3.34 20.22
C ALA A 182 -10.40 4.61 19.35
N TRP A 183 -10.03 4.54 18.08
CA TRP A 183 -10.17 5.61 17.11
C TRP A 183 -11.66 5.96 16.88
N ALA A 184 -12.48 4.97 16.61
CA ALA A 184 -13.92 5.15 16.41
C ALA A 184 -14.60 5.75 17.66
N ALA A 185 -14.26 5.25 18.85
CA ALA A 185 -14.79 5.77 20.11
C ALA A 185 -14.44 7.26 20.32
N ARG A 186 -13.20 7.68 19.99
CA ARG A 186 -12.80 9.09 20.07
C ARG A 186 -13.51 9.97 19.05
N ALA A 187 -13.87 9.44 17.89
CA ALA A 187 -14.64 10.14 16.86
C ALA A 187 -16.14 10.20 17.15
N GLY A 188 -16.60 9.48 18.18
CA GLY A 188 -18.00 9.29 18.52
C GLY A 188 -18.62 8.05 17.88
N SER A 189 -18.24 7.70 16.67
CA SER A 189 -18.58 6.47 15.96
C SER A 189 -17.66 6.29 14.74
N GLN A 190 -17.68 5.12 14.09
CA GLN A 190 -16.98 4.92 12.81
C GLN A 190 -17.50 5.86 11.74
N ALA A 191 -18.83 5.93 11.59
CA ALA A 191 -19.48 6.77 10.61
C ALA A 191 -19.15 8.26 10.82
N ALA A 192 -19.15 8.76 12.06
CA ALA A 192 -18.77 10.14 12.36
C ALA A 192 -17.30 10.44 12.00
N GLY A 193 -16.39 9.48 12.29
CA GLY A 193 -14.98 9.60 11.96
C GLY A 193 -14.69 9.63 10.46
N LEU A 194 -15.48 8.89 9.66
CA LEU A 194 -15.31 8.77 8.20
C LEU A 194 -16.08 9.84 7.43
N ARG A 195 -17.32 10.14 7.81
CA ARG A 195 -18.17 11.12 7.12
C ARG A 195 -17.60 12.53 7.20
N GLY A 196 -17.15 12.92 8.38
CA GLY A 196 -16.62 14.26 8.63
C GLY A 196 -17.68 15.36 8.42
N ASP A 197 -17.25 16.51 7.88
CA ASP A 197 -18.10 17.67 7.62
C ASP A 197 -18.91 17.46 6.33
N GLU A 198 -20.21 17.82 6.37
CA GLU A 198 -21.11 17.69 5.23
C GLU A 198 -20.68 18.55 4.03
N ALA A 199 -20.03 19.68 4.28
CA ALA A 199 -19.53 20.59 3.25
C ALA A 199 -18.28 20.06 2.52
N TRP A 200 -17.72 18.94 2.93
CA TRP A 200 -16.54 18.37 2.26
C TRP A 200 -16.93 17.70 0.95
N THR A 201 -16.10 17.92 -0.08
CA THR A 201 -16.17 17.14 -1.31
C THR A 201 -15.82 15.67 -1.04
N PRO A 202 -16.25 14.72 -1.89
CA PRO A 202 -15.88 13.31 -1.78
C PRO A 202 -14.37 13.10 -1.66
N GLN A 203 -13.57 13.87 -2.40
CA GLN A 203 -12.10 13.80 -2.38
C GLN A 203 -11.53 14.26 -1.05
N ARG A 204 -12.00 15.40 -0.56
CA ARG A 204 -11.56 15.91 0.75
C ARG A 204 -11.94 14.96 1.89
N ARG A 205 -13.11 14.34 1.79
CA ARG A 205 -13.57 13.34 2.76
C ARG A 205 -12.66 12.12 2.77
N PHE A 206 -12.30 11.62 1.60
CA PHE A 206 -11.34 10.51 1.45
C PHE A 206 -10.00 10.85 2.09
N ASP A 207 -9.39 11.99 1.74
CA ASP A 207 -8.09 12.42 2.28
C ASP A 207 -8.10 12.51 3.80
N ARG A 208 -9.13 13.15 4.36
CA ARG A 208 -9.26 13.32 5.82
C ARG A 208 -9.48 12.00 6.54
N ALA A 209 -10.26 11.08 5.96
CA ALA A 209 -10.43 9.74 6.49
C ALA A 209 -9.12 8.97 6.42
N PHE A 210 -8.39 9.05 5.29
CA PHE A 210 -7.10 8.42 5.11
C PHE A 210 -6.05 8.88 6.14
N GLU A 211 -5.97 10.19 6.41
CA GLU A 211 -5.09 10.75 7.44
C GLU A 211 -5.48 10.28 8.85
N ARG A 212 -6.78 10.31 9.18
CA ARG A 212 -7.30 9.92 10.51
C ARG A 212 -7.11 8.44 10.83
N LEU A 213 -7.14 7.58 9.82
CA LEU A 213 -6.91 6.15 9.93
C LEU A 213 -5.41 5.78 10.01
N ALA A 214 -4.50 6.75 10.05
CA ALA A 214 -3.07 6.51 10.18
C ALA A 214 -2.70 5.99 11.58
N MET A 215 -3.02 4.74 11.83
CA MET A 215 -2.67 4.04 13.07
C MET A 215 -1.61 2.97 12.84
N ARG A 216 -0.86 2.67 13.90
CA ARG A 216 0.20 1.68 13.84
C ARG A 216 -0.36 0.28 13.54
N GLY A 217 0.15 -0.35 12.48
CA GLY A 217 -0.29 -1.66 12.00
C GLY A 217 -1.38 -1.60 10.94
N PHE A 218 -1.92 -0.41 10.63
CA PHE A 218 -2.86 -0.23 9.53
C PHE A 218 -2.20 0.63 8.46
N GLY A 219 -1.45 -0.03 7.59
CA GLY A 219 -0.60 0.58 6.56
C GLY A 219 -1.38 1.29 5.45
N ARG A 220 -0.65 1.91 4.52
CA ARG A 220 -1.24 2.66 3.40
C ARG A 220 -2.21 1.82 2.55
N GLY A 221 -1.77 0.63 2.11
CA GLY A 221 -2.56 -0.24 1.23
C GLY A 221 -3.92 -0.64 1.81
N PRO A 222 -3.99 -1.26 3.00
CA PRO A 222 -5.26 -1.60 3.65
C PRO A 222 -6.15 -0.39 3.97
N ARG A 223 -5.56 0.78 4.29
CA ARG A 223 -6.34 2.03 4.45
C ARG A 223 -6.98 2.48 3.14
N SER A 224 -6.21 2.46 2.05
CA SER A 224 -6.71 2.78 0.71
C SER A 224 -7.83 1.82 0.32
N GLU A 225 -7.62 0.50 0.50
CA GLU A 225 -8.63 -0.51 0.19
C GLU A 225 -9.93 -0.28 0.97
N LEU A 226 -9.86 -0.08 2.29
CA LEU A 226 -11.05 0.21 3.11
C LEU A 226 -11.84 1.39 2.56
N LEU A 227 -11.18 2.52 2.30
CA LEU A 227 -11.86 3.74 1.86
C LEU A 227 -12.39 3.63 0.43
N VAL A 228 -11.68 2.93 -0.45
CA VAL A 228 -12.15 2.61 -1.80
C VAL A 228 -13.39 1.71 -1.73
N LEU A 229 -13.37 0.67 -0.88
CA LEU A 229 -14.55 -0.19 -0.69
C LEU A 229 -15.76 0.60 -0.17
N LEU A 230 -15.58 1.40 0.86
CA LEU A 230 -16.67 2.19 1.45
C LEU A 230 -17.26 3.20 0.45
N GLY A 231 -16.44 3.80 -0.41
CA GLY A 231 -16.90 4.68 -1.48
C GLY A 231 -17.57 3.91 -2.62
N THR A 232 -16.95 2.82 -3.09
CA THR A 232 -17.43 2.03 -4.23
C THR A 232 -18.75 1.31 -3.92
N LEU A 233 -18.91 0.80 -2.69
CA LEU A 233 -20.13 0.14 -2.21
C LEU A 233 -21.22 1.13 -1.76
N GLY A 234 -20.97 2.44 -1.85
CA GLY A 234 -21.96 3.48 -1.56
C GLY A 234 -22.23 3.71 -0.07
N VAL A 235 -21.41 3.19 0.86
CA VAL A 235 -21.57 3.40 2.31
C VAL A 235 -21.32 4.86 2.67
N PHE A 236 -20.30 5.47 2.05
CA PHE A 236 -20.01 6.90 2.18
C PHE A 236 -19.70 7.51 0.80
N ASP A 237 -20.11 8.77 0.62
CA ASP A 237 -19.73 9.56 -0.55
C ASP A 237 -18.28 10.01 -0.42
N MET A 238 -17.34 9.14 -0.85
CA MET A 238 -15.90 9.41 -0.81
C MET A 238 -15.20 8.82 -2.05
N GLN A 239 -14.18 9.53 -2.53
CA GLN A 239 -13.42 9.18 -3.71
C GLN A 239 -11.99 9.72 -3.61
N PRO A 240 -10.94 8.94 -3.91
CA PRO A 240 -9.58 9.45 -3.91
C PRO A 240 -9.34 10.39 -5.11
N TRP A 241 -8.56 11.44 -4.89
CA TRP A 241 -8.01 12.26 -5.97
C TRP A 241 -6.58 11.82 -6.36
N SER A 242 -5.94 11.04 -5.50
CA SER A 242 -4.60 10.48 -5.72
C SER A 242 -4.45 9.16 -4.96
N PRO A 243 -3.49 8.29 -5.34
CA PRO A 243 -3.27 7.01 -4.67
C PRO A 243 -2.46 7.12 -3.37
N HIS A 244 -2.23 8.31 -2.81
CA HIS A 244 -1.50 8.56 -1.55
C HIS A 244 -0.12 7.90 -1.49
N LEU A 245 0.64 7.94 -2.58
CA LEU A 245 2.00 7.40 -2.68
C LEU A 245 2.98 8.24 -1.83
N GLY A 246 3.90 7.59 -1.14
CA GLY A 246 4.89 8.31 -0.34
C GLY A 246 5.65 7.43 0.66
N ASP A 247 5.08 6.32 1.09
CA ASP A 247 5.78 5.37 1.95
C ASP A 247 6.85 4.61 1.13
N ALA A 248 8.11 4.77 1.53
CA ALA A 248 9.24 4.17 0.81
C ALA A 248 9.26 2.64 0.84
N MET A 249 8.57 2.03 1.79
CA MET A 249 8.50 0.57 1.96
C MET A 249 7.23 -0.03 1.38
N ASP A 250 6.28 0.80 0.96
CA ASP A 250 5.03 0.33 0.36
C ASP A 250 5.24 -0.18 -1.08
N PRO A 251 4.83 -1.42 -1.40
CA PRO A 251 5.05 -2.00 -2.73
C PRO A 251 4.45 -1.18 -3.87
N THR A 252 3.27 -0.61 -3.67
CA THR A 252 2.61 0.25 -4.67
C THR A 252 3.41 1.52 -4.94
N THR A 253 3.98 2.14 -3.88
CA THR A 253 4.86 3.31 -4.03
C THR A 253 6.16 2.94 -4.77
N ILE A 254 6.73 1.76 -4.49
CA ILE A 254 7.92 1.27 -5.19
C ILE A 254 7.62 1.04 -6.68
N ALA A 255 6.47 0.42 -6.98
CA ALA A 255 6.00 0.24 -8.36
C ALA A 255 5.86 1.57 -9.09
N ALA A 256 5.15 2.53 -8.49
CA ALA A 256 4.97 3.85 -9.06
C ALA A 256 6.29 4.58 -9.35
N LYS A 257 7.28 4.49 -8.43
CA LYS A 257 8.63 5.04 -8.66
C LYS A 257 9.32 4.43 -9.87
N ARG A 258 9.13 3.14 -10.08
CA ARG A 258 9.69 2.45 -11.25
C ARG A 258 8.99 2.88 -12.54
N ILE A 259 7.66 2.92 -12.54
CA ILE A 259 6.82 3.27 -13.70
C ILE A 259 7.07 4.73 -14.13
N PHE A 260 7.10 5.64 -13.17
CA PHE A 260 7.24 7.09 -13.47
C PHE A 260 8.69 7.58 -13.48
N GLY A 261 9.67 6.74 -13.12
CA GLY A 261 11.09 7.11 -13.12
C GLY A 261 11.43 8.23 -12.12
N ILE A 262 10.60 8.44 -11.09
CA ILE A 262 10.70 9.57 -10.16
C ILE A 262 10.49 9.12 -8.71
N GLY A 263 11.19 9.75 -7.76
CA GLY A 263 11.14 9.35 -6.34
C GLY A 263 10.42 10.34 -5.41
N ASP A 264 10.11 11.53 -5.88
CA ASP A 264 9.44 12.57 -5.09
C ASP A 264 7.93 12.29 -4.98
N ALA A 265 7.40 12.30 -3.73
CA ALA A 265 6.03 11.91 -3.46
C ALA A 265 4.98 12.80 -4.14
N ILE A 266 5.21 14.11 -4.24
CA ILE A 266 4.26 15.05 -4.85
C ILE A 266 4.19 14.79 -6.35
N ASN A 267 5.34 14.62 -6.99
CA ASN A 267 5.41 14.33 -8.42
C ASN A 267 4.87 12.92 -8.74
N LEU A 268 5.06 11.93 -7.87
CA LEU A 268 4.46 10.60 -8.02
C LEU A 268 2.93 10.68 -8.03
N GLN A 269 2.34 11.40 -7.08
CA GLN A 269 0.89 11.56 -7.02
C GLN A 269 0.35 12.27 -8.26
N ARG A 270 1.02 13.37 -8.70
CA ARG A 270 0.63 14.09 -9.90
C ARG A 270 0.69 13.19 -11.15
N ARG A 271 1.79 12.46 -11.36
CA ARG A 271 1.95 11.53 -12.48
C ARG A 271 0.90 10.43 -12.50
N ALA A 272 0.58 9.89 -11.33
CA ALA A 272 -0.48 8.89 -11.19
C ALA A 272 -1.86 9.48 -11.53
N SER A 273 -2.13 10.72 -11.10
CA SER A 273 -3.38 11.41 -11.45
C SER A 273 -3.45 11.75 -12.95
N ASP A 274 -2.35 12.20 -13.55
CA ASP A 274 -2.26 12.47 -14.99
C ASP A 274 -2.50 11.18 -15.81
N LEU A 275 -1.91 10.05 -15.38
CA LEU A 275 -2.11 8.73 -16.00
C LEU A 275 -3.59 8.35 -15.98
N ALA A 276 -4.21 8.37 -14.79
CA ALA A 276 -5.61 7.99 -14.64
C ALA A 276 -6.55 8.87 -15.49
N ALA A 277 -6.33 10.19 -15.46
CA ALA A 277 -7.15 11.14 -16.21
C ALA A 277 -6.99 10.96 -17.73
N THR A 278 -5.76 10.76 -18.21
CA THR A 278 -5.49 10.59 -19.65
C THR A 278 -6.07 9.29 -20.20
N LEU A 279 -5.99 8.20 -19.41
CA LEU A 279 -6.50 6.89 -19.81
C LEU A 279 -7.99 6.70 -19.52
N GLY A 280 -8.65 7.65 -18.84
CA GLY A 280 -10.04 7.50 -18.41
C GLY A 280 -10.27 6.38 -17.41
N VAL A 281 -9.24 6.06 -16.59
CA VAL A 281 -9.31 5.00 -15.56
C VAL A 281 -9.68 5.65 -14.22
N PRO A 282 -10.62 5.05 -13.43
CA PRO A 282 -10.92 5.53 -12.09
C PRO A 282 -9.67 5.59 -11.22
N MET A 283 -9.51 6.66 -10.43
CA MET A 283 -8.39 6.82 -9.50
C MET A 283 -8.28 5.67 -8.51
N GLU A 284 -9.41 5.15 -8.08
CA GLU A 284 -9.55 4.01 -7.17
C GLU A 284 -8.89 2.73 -7.70
N ALA A 285 -8.83 2.57 -9.04
CA ALA A 285 -8.22 1.40 -9.68
C ALA A 285 -6.69 1.39 -9.59
N LEU A 286 -6.06 2.56 -9.48
CA LEU A 286 -4.60 2.67 -9.55
C LEU A 286 -3.88 1.91 -8.46
N ASP A 287 -4.41 1.91 -7.24
CA ASP A 287 -3.72 1.28 -6.11
C ASP A 287 -3.49 -0.22 -6.33
N LEU A 288 -4.55 -0.92 -6.71
CA LEU A 288 -4.47 -2.36 -6.99
C LEU A 288 -3.67 -2.65 -8.27
N ALA A 289 -3.87 -1.86 -9.31
CA ALA A 289 -3.16 -2.03 -10.58
C ALA A 289 -1.64 -1.89 -10.42
N LEU A 290 -1.17 -0.86 -9.75
CA LEU A 290 0.24 -0.64 -9.48
C LEU A 290 0.84 -1.75 -8.61
N LEU A 291 0.09 -2.24 -7.62
CA LEU A 291 0.51 -3.35 -6.78
C LEU A 291 0.64 -4.64 -7.61
N ASN A 292 -0.39 -4.99 -8.38
CA ASN A 292 -0.39 -6.19 -9.23
C ASN A 292 0.73 -6.15 -10.26
N TRP A 293 0.91 -5.03 -10.94
CA TRP A 293 2.02 -4.85 -11.87
C TRP A 293 3.38 -5.16 -11.21
N SER A 294 3.56 -4.80 -9.93
CA SER A 294 4.79 -5.06 -9.20
C SER A 294 5.00 -6.53 -8.82
N ARG A 295 3.97 -7.35 -8.87
CA ARG A 295 4.03 -8.78 -8.54
C ARG A 295 4.41 -9.65 -9.73
N GLY A 296 4.10 -9.20 -10.92
CA GLY A 296 4.35 -9.91 -12.17
C GLY A 296 3.17 -10.79 -12.61
N GLU A 297 3.31 -11.32 -13.82
CA GLU A 297 2.29 -12.19 -14.42
C GLU A 297 2.04 -13.45 -13.57
N GLY A 298 0.78 -13.83 -13.46
CA GLY A 298 0.35 -15.02 -12.71
C GLY A 298 0.25 -14.85 -11.19
N GLU A 299 0.63 -13.68 -10.64
CA GLU A 299 0.53 -13.39 -9.21
C GLU A 299 -0.50 -12.26 -8.91
N ARG A 300 -1.48 -12.08 -9.80
CA ARG A 300 -2.53 -11.06 -9.65
C ARG A 300 -3.32 -11.27 -8.37
N ILE A 301 -3.51 -10.18 -7.64
CA ILE A 301 -4.43 -10.10 -6.52
C ILE A 301 -5.80 -9.70 -7.07
N THR A 302 -6.79 -10.56 -6.90
CA THR A 302 -8.16 -10.30 -7.37
C THR A 302 -8.95 -9.44 -6.40
N GLY A 303 -8.57 -9.45 -5.12
CA GLY A 303 -9.29 -8.76 -4.06
C GLY A 303 -10.74 -9.24 -3.95
N GLY A 304 -10.96 -10.54 -4.14
CA GLY A 304 -12.27 -11.18 -4.07
C GLY A 304 -13.17 -11.01 -5.29
N ALA A 305 -12.69 -10.35 -6.36
CA ALA A 305 -13.41 -10.27 -7.62
C ALA A 305 -13.38 -11.63 -8.37
N ARG A 306 -14.44 -11.94 -9.10
CA ARG A 306 -14.59 -13.18 -9.86
C ARG A 306 -15.12 -12.88 -11.25
N ASP A 307 -14.65 -13.63 -12.23
CA ASP A 307 -15.16 -13.61 -13.61
C ASP A 307 -15.28 -12.18 -14.17
N VAL A 308 -14.23 -11.36 -13.91
CA VAL A 308 -14.23 -9.97 -14.32
C VAL A 308 -13.86 -9.85 -15.80
N GLU A 309 -14.77 -9.34 -16.60
CA GLU A 309 -14.53 -9.08 -18.02
C GLU A 309 -13.77 -7.76 -18.20
N TYR A 310 -12.55 -7.82 -18.71
CA TYR A 310 -11.69 -6.65 -18.89
C TYR A 310 -10.88 -6.64 -20.20
N ALA A 311 -11.00 -7.67 -21.04
CA ALA A 311 -10.18 -7.86 -22.23
C ALA A 311 -10.28 -6.69 -23.23
N ASP A 312 -11.49 -6.22 -23.53
CA ASP A 312 -11.70 -5.08 -24.45
C ASP A 312 -11.08 -3.79 -23.88
N ARG A 313 -11.25 -3.56 -22.58
CA ARG A 313 -10.63 -2.42 -21.89
C ARG A 313 -9.11 -2.51 -21.92
N ALA A 314 -8.55 -3.70 -21.68
CA ALA A 314 -7.11 -3.94 -21.75
C ALA A 314 -6.56 -3.61 -23.14
N THR A 315 -7.21 -4.08 -24.20
CA THR A 315 -6.85 -3.77 -25.59
C THR A 315 -6.87 -2.28 -25.85
N ALA A 316 -7.93 -1.58 -25.43
CA ALA A 316 -8.02 -0.14 -25.59
C ALA A 316 -6.91 0.62 -24.84
N LEU A 317 -6.56 0.20 -23.62
CA LEU A 317 -5.49 0.81 -22.84
C LEU A 317 -4.10 0.53 -23.41
N ARG A 318 -3.85 -0.69 -23.92
CA ARG A 318 -2.59 -1.01 -24.62
C ARG A 318 -2.42 -0.11 -25.83
N HIS A 319 -3.46 0.09 -26.63
CA HIS A 319 -3.43 1.01 -27.78
C HIS A 319 -3.10 2.45 -27.34
N GLN A 320 -3.78 2.97 -26.31
CA GLN A 320 -3.52 4.33 -25.80
C GLN A 320 -2.08 4.49 -25.27
N LEU A 321 -1.52 3.44 -24.65
CA LEU A 321 -0.15 3.42 -24.16
C LEU A 321 0.88 3.07 -25.23
N ARG A 322 0.47 2.74 -26.47
CA ARG A 322 1.36 2.23 -27.53
C ARG A 322 2.14 0.99 -27.08
N ALA A 323 1.48 0.12 -26.37
CA ALA A 323 2.03 -1.10 -25.77
C ALA A 323 1.43 -2.35 -26.42
N GLU A 324 1.18 -2.32 -27.70
CA GLU A 324 0.73 -3.50 -28.45
C GLU A 324 1.94 -4.41 -28.68
N PRO A 325 1.82 -5.73 -28.40
CA PRO A 325 2.85 -6.66 -28.79
C PRO A 325 3.01 -6.61 -30.32
N GLU A 326 4.25 -6.63 -30.80
CA GLU A 326 4.49 -6.83 -32.24
C GLU A 326 3.73 -8.10 -32.63
N SER A 327 2.78 -7.97 -33.57
CA SER A 327 2.15 -9.14 -34.16
C SER A 327 3.26 -9.89 -34.89
N ASP A 328 3.43 -11.18 -34.58
CA ASP A 328 4.23 -12.13 -35.38
C ASP A 328 3.57 -12.25 -36.78
N ALA A 329 3.49 -11.14 -37.49
CA ALA A 329 3.11 -11.07 -38.89
C ALA A 329 4.40 -11.12 -39.68
N ASP A 330 4.50 -12.18 -40.49
CA ASP A 330 5.48 -12.42 -41.55
C ASP A 330 6.68 -13.32 -41.22
N ASP A 331 6.41 -14.56 -40.83
CA ASP A 331 7.34 -15.66 -41.12
C ASP A 331 6.69 -16.77 -42.02
N ASP A 332 5.79 -16.33 -42.91
CA ASP A 332 5.28 -17.16 -44.02
C ASP A 332 5.75 -16.54 -45.35
N SER A 333 7.06 -16.53 -45.55
CA SER A 333 7.66 -16.24 -46.83
C SER A 333 8.82 -17.21 -47.08
N ASP A 334 8.46 -18.45 -47.46
CA ASP A 334 9.23 -19.27 -48.39
C ASP A 334 8.33 -20.31 -49.09
#